data_806dd2c9f766b37af98dd5afce692bbd
#
_entry.id   806dd2c9f766b37af98dd5afce692bbd
#
_cell.length_a   1.000
_cell.length_b   1.000
_cell.length_c   1.000
_cell.angle_alpha   90.00
_cell.angle_beta   90.00
_cell.angle_gamma   90.00
#
_symmetry.space_group_name_H-M   'P 1'
#
loop_
_entity.id
_entity.type
_entity.pdbx_description
1 polymer ?
#
loop_
_entity_poly.entity_id
_entity_poly.type
_entity_poly.pdbx_seq_one_letter_code
_entity_poly.pdbx_strand_id
1 'polypeptide(L)'
;MIKSLISVFIVISFVATSQASPIPPAPNLNVKAYVVMDFDSKMILASSNKDLTLPPASITKMMTAYVAFTELQEKNISLDEEILVSKKAWKTGGSKMFIEVGKRVKVRDILQGVITVSGNDASVALAEHISGDEKTFATYMNQMATNLG
;
A
#
# COMPACT_ATOMS: atom_id res chain seq x y z
N MET A 1 -13.06 42.38 -75.62
CA MET A 1 -14.01 42.24 -74.46
C MET A 1 -13.74 40.88 -73.79
N ILE A 2 -12.96 40.88 -72.75
CA ILE A 2 -12.57 39.66 -72.01
C ILE A 2 -13.44 39.57 -70.78
N LYS A 3 -14.34 38.56 -70.74
CA LYS A 3 -15.20 38.30 -69.56
C LYS A 3 -14.38 37.46 -68.59
N SER A 4 -13.99 38.05 -67.45
CA SER A 4 -13.34 37.38 -66.36
C SER A 4 -14.34 36.56 -65.58
N LEU A 5 -14.22 35.25 -65.60
CA LEU A 5 -14.95 34.33 -64.68
C LEU A 5 -14.23 34.28 -63.36
N ILE A 6 -14.80 34.84 -62.32
CA ILE A 6 -14.34 34.69 -60.95
C ILE A 6 -14.98 33.41 -60.39
N SER A 7 -14.22 32.34 -60.29
CA SER A 7 -14.62 31.12 -59.58
C SER A 7 -14.39 31.32 -58.09
N VAL A 8 -15.52 31.41 -57.36
CA VAL A 8 -15.52 31.42 -55.88
C VAL A 8 -15.39 30.00 -55.38
N PHE A 9 -14.23 29.67 -54.85
CA PHE A 9 -14.01 28.40 -54.16
C PHE A 9 -14.56 28.51 -52.72
N ILE A 10 -15.72 27.89 -52.44
CA ILE A 10 -16.27 27.76 -51.08
C ILE A 10 -15.53 26.59 -50.43
N VAL A 11 -14.61 26.88 -49.54
CA VAL A 11 -13.97 25.87 -48.67
C VAL A 11 -14.94 25.60 -47.52
N ILE A 12 -15.69 24.49 -47.59
CA ILE A 12 -16.49 24.00 -46.49
C ILE A 12 -15.53 23.32 -45.49
N SER A 13 -15.18 24.05 -44.43
CA SER A 13 -14.47 23.50 -43.31
C SER A 13 -15.39 22.56 -42.52
N PHE A 14 -15.18 21.25 -42.67
CA PHE A 14 -15.87 20.25 -41.87
C PHE A 14 -15.27 20.30 -40.46
N VAL A 15 -15.90 21.01 -39.55
CA VAL A 15 -15.55 20.94 -38.13
C VAL A 15 -16.10 19.61 -37.60
N ALA A 16 -15.24 18.61 -37.54
CA ALA A 16 -15.55 17.36 -36.85
C ALA A 16 -15.70 17.66 -35.36
N THR A 17 -16.91 17.80 -34.87
CA THR A 17 -17.20 17.84 -33.44
C THR A 17 -16.92 16.44 -32.86
N SER A 18 -15.76 16.25 -32.27
CA SER A 18 -15.48 15.07 -31.46
C SER A 18 -16.44 15.07 -30.28
N GLN A 19 -17.49 14.25 -30.35
CA GLN A 19 -18.36 14.00 -29.20
C GLN A 19 -17.57 13.08 -28.25
N ALA A 20 -16.94 13.68 -27.24
CA ALA A 20 -16.43 12.90 -26.13
C ALA A 20 -17.59 12.14 -25.50
N SER A 21 -17.49 10.81 -25.45
CA SER A 21 -18.45 9.99 -24.71
C SER A 21 -18.55 10.51 -23.30
N PRO A 22 -19.77 10.70 -22.75
CA PRO A 22 -19.89 11.17 -21.37
C PRO A 22 -19.20 10.17 -20.43
N ILE A 23 -18.18 10.64 -19.71
CA ILE A 23 -17.53 9.83 -18.68
C ILE A 23 -18.58 9.59 -17.59
N PRO A 24 -18.90 8.32 -17.25
CA PRO A 24 -19.84 8.05 -16.19
C PRO A 24 -19.39 8.72 -14.89
N PRO A 25 -20.29 9.27 -14.08
CA PRO A 25 -19.91 9.80 -12.78
C PRO A 25 -19.32 8.70 -11.90
N ALA A 26 -18.36 9.05 -11.05
CA ALA A 26 -17.79 8.11 -10.10
C ALA A 26 -18.90 7.53 -9.19
N PRO A 27 -18.86 6.23 -8.87
CA PRO A 27 -19.87 5.59 -8.03
C PRO A 27 -19.89 6.22 -6.64
N ASN A 28 -21.09 6.38 -6.08
CA ASN A 28 -21.23 6.79 -4.69
C ASN A 28 -20.93 5.59 -3.76
N LEU A 29 -19.78 5.61 -3.11
CA LEU A 29 -19.32 4.54 -2.23
C LEU A 29 -19.54 4.94 -0.76
N ASN A 30 -20.08 4.03 0.05
CA ASN A 30 -20.22 4.24 1.49
C ASN A 30 -18.89 3.97 2.21
N VAL A 31 -17.91 4.83 1.93
CA VAL A 31 -16.56 4.79 2.52
C VAL A 31 -16.12 6.18 2.95
N LYS A 32 -15.16 6.27 3.88
CA LYS A 32 -14.66 7.56 4.38
C LYS A 32 -13.84 8.31 3.31
N ALA A 33 -13.05 7.57 2.54
CA ALA A 33 -12.23 8.11 1.46
C ALA A 33 -11.93 7.01 0.44
N TYR A 34 -11.68 7.42 -0.81
CA TYR A 34 -11.15 6.52 -1.84
C TYR A 34 -10.38 7.31 -2.90
N VAL A 35 -9.49 6.61 -3.59
CA VAL A 35 -8.79 7.07 -4.79
C VAL A 35 -8.78 5.93 -5.80
N VAL A 36 -9.14 6.23 -7.04
CA VAL A 36 -8.94 5.35 -8.19
C VAL A 36 -7.94 6.03 -9.11
N MET A 37 -6.85 5.36 -9.38
CA MET A 37 -5.75 5.92 -10.16
C MET A 37 -5.36 4.94 -11.27
N ASP A 38 -5.10 5.47 -12.46
CA ASP A 38 -4.50 4.69 -13.54
C ASP A 38 -3.07 4.33 -13.17
N PHE A 39 -2.73 3.04 -13.32
CA PHE A 39 -1.44 2.53 -12.86
C PHE A 39 -0.26 3.11 -13.65
N ASP A 40 -0.40 3.26 -14.97
CA ASP A 40 0.70 3.69 -15.83
C ASP A 40 0.88 5.22 -15.84
N SER A 41 -0.21 5.94 -16.11
CA SER A 41 -0.18 7.41 -16.20
C SER A 41 -0.17 8.12 -14.86
N LYS A 42 -0.50 7.43 -13.75
CA LYS A 42 -0.70 7.98 -12.40
C LYS A 42 -1.84 9.03 -12.33
N MET A 43 -2.67 9.08 -13.35
CA MET A 43 -3.82 9.99 -13.38
C MET A 43 -4.91 9.54 -12.42
N ILE A 44 -5.40 10.44 -11.57
CA ILE A 44 -6.54 10.16 -10.69
C ILE A 44 -7.81 10.19 -11.54
N LEU A 45 -8.47 9.03 -11.65
CA LEU A 45 -9.71 8.84 -12.39
C LEU A 45 -10.95 9.21 -11.57
N ALA A 46 -10.92 8.91 -10.27
CA ALA A 46 -11.97 9.26 -9.33
C ALA A 46 -11.41 9.33 -7.90
N SER A 47 -11.94 10.19 -7.07
CA SER A 47 -11.55 10.26 -5.67
C SER A 47 -12.64 10.92 -4.82
N SER A 48 -12.62 10.59 -3.53
CA SER A 48 -13.34 11.31 -2.49
C SER A 48 -12.46 11.40 -1.26
N ASN A 49 -12.33 12.58 -0.67
CA ASN A 49 -11.50 12.84 0.52
C ASN A 49 -10.10 12.24 0.41
N LYS A 50 -9.45 12.32 -0.76
CA LYS A 50 -8.17 11.63 -1.05
C LYS A 50 -7.02 12.00 -0.10
N ASP A 51 -7.06 13.18 0.50
CA ASP A 51 -6.04 13.69 1.41
C ASP A 51 -6.41 13.50 2.89
N LEU A 52 -7.52 12.78 3.16
CA LEU A 52 -7.93 12.50 4.54
C LEU A 52 -6.97 11.50 5.19
N THR A 53 -6.37 11.90 6.30
CA THR A 53 -5.52 11.02 7.09
C THR A 53 -6.38 9.97 7.80
N LEU A 54 -6.13 8.71 7.50
CA LEU A 54 -6.82 7.55 8.06
C LEU A 54 -5.81 6.55 8.62
N PRO A 55 -6.12 5.87 9.75
CA PRO A 55 -5.29 4.77 10.21
C PRO A 55 -5.24 3.65 9.16
N PRO A 56 -4.03 3.21 8.73
CA PRO A 56 -3.88 2.21 7.67
C PRO A 56 -4.26 0.79 8.13
N ALA A 57 -4.57 0.59 9.41
CA ALA A 57 -4.88 -0.70 10.01
C ALA A 57 -3.83 -1.76 9.62
N SER A 58 -4.28 -2.96 9.19
CA SER A 58 -3.35 -4.05 8.85
C SER A 58 -2.50 -3.82 7.60
N ILE A 59 -2.77 -2.78 6.80
CA ILE A 59 -1.87 -2.39 5.70
C ILE A 59 -0.47 -2.05 6.27
N THR A 60 -0.39 -1.58 7.51
CA THR A 60 0.88 -1.37 8.25
C THR A 60 1.80 -2.59 8.20
N LYS A 61 1.24 -3.82 8.15
CA LYS A 61 2.03 -5.06 8.11
C LYS A 61 2.82 -5.26 6.81
N MET A 62 2.48 -4.55 5.76
CA MET A 62 3.32 -4.49 4.56
C MET A 62 4.70 -3.91 4.89
N MET A 63 4.73 -2.82 5.68
CA MET A 63 5.98 -2.24 6.14
C MET A 63 6.69 -3.14 7.17
N THR A 64 5.95 -3.81 8.06
CA THR A 64 6.51 -4.81 8.97
C THR A 64 7.25 -5.91 8.20
N ALA A 65 6.62 -6.46 7.16
CA ALA A 65 7.24 -7.49 6.32
C ALA A 65 8.42 -6.92 5.51
N TYR A 66 8.28 -5.69 4.98
CA TYR A 66 9.35 -5.04 4.23
C TYR A 66 10.63 -4.87 5.07
N VAL A 67 10.51 -4.36 6.30
CA VAL A 67 11.65 -4.27 7.24
C VAL A 67 12.26 -5.64 7.48
N ALA A 68 11.45 -6.66 7.76
CA ALA A 68 11.97 -8.00 8.00
C ALA A 68 12.68 -8.60 6.77
N PHE A 69 12.19 -8.36 5.57
CA PHE A 69 12.87 -8.78 4.34
C PHE A 69 14.18 -8.03 4.11
N THR A 70 14.26 -6.75 4.48
CA THR A 70 15.52 -5.99 4.45
C THR A 70 16.53 -6.60 5.40
N GLU A 71 16.13 -6.89 6.67
CA GLU A 71 16.99 -7.51 7.66
C GLU A 71 17.48 -8.91 7.23
N LEU A 72 16.61 -9.68 6.56
CA LEU A 72 16.98 -10.97 5.96
C LEU A 72 18.00 -10.82 4.82
N GLN A 73 17.80 -9.81 3.96
CA GLN A 73 18.69 -9.53 2.83
C GLN A 73 20.07 -9.09 3.31
N GLU A 74 20.12 -8.28 4.37
CA GLU A 74 21.33 -7.80 5.02
C GLU A 74 21.98 -8.86 5.92
N LYS A 75 21.33 -10.02 6.11
CA LYS A 75 21.77 -11.13 6.97
C LYS A 75 21.86 -10.77 8.46
N ASN A 76 21.16 -9.76 8.90
CA ASN A 76 21.03 -9.40 10.30
C ASN A 76 20.16 -10.41 11.07
N ILE A 77 19.19 -11.03 10.37
CA ILE A 77 18.39 -12.16 10.87
C ILE A 77 18.38 -13.29 9.84
N SER A 78 17.94 -14.48 10.24
CA SER A 78 17.78 -15.61 9.33
C SER A 78 16.41 -16.27 9.46
N LEU A 79 15.93 -16.93 8.37
CA LEU A 79 14.63 -17.60 8.37
C LEU A 79 14.53 -18.75 9.38
N ASP A 80 15.64 -19.41 9.70
CA ASP A 80 15.69 -20.52 10.64
C ASP A 80 15.97 -20.08 12.08
N GLU A 81 16.28 -18.81 12.29
CA GLU A 81 16.46 -18.23 13.62
C GLU A 81 15.16 -18.25 14.41
N GLU A 82 15.27 -18.44 15.73
CA GLU A 82 14.13 -18.61 16.62
C GLU A 82 13.86 -17.34 17.42
N ILE A 83 12.62 -16.86 17.35
CA ILE A 83 12.09 -15.74 18.12
C ILE A 83 11.49 -16.26 19.42
N LEU A 84 11.93 -15.72 20.56
CA LEU A 84 11.29 -15.97 21.86
C LEU A 84 10.01 -15.13 21.97
N VAL A 85 8.87 -15.80 22.15
CA VAL A 85 7.58 -15.13 22.27
C VAL A 85 7.43 -14.47 23.64
N SER A 86 7.36 -13.15 23.65
CA SER A 86 7.14 -12.37 24.86
C SER A 86 5.70 -12.46 25.37
N LYS A 87 5.51 -12.09 26.66
CA LYS A 87 4.17 -11.97 27.24
C LYS A 87 3.35 -10.87 26.53
N LYS A 88 4.00 -9.83 26.04
CA LYS A 88 3.36 -8.74 25.30
C LYS A 88 2.84 -9.23 23.95
N ALA A 89 3.68 -9.88 23.15
CA ALA A 89 3.30 -10.48 21.87
C ALA A 89 2.10 -11.44 22.05
N TRP A 90 2.20 -12.40 22.97
CA TRP A 90 1.15 -13.35 23.27
C TRP A 90 -0.18 -12.70 23.65
N LYS A 91 -0.17 -11.61 24.48
CA LYS A 91 -1.38 -10.90 24.92
C LYS A 91 -1.99 -10.01 23.84
N THR A 92 -1.26 -9.68 22.78
CA THR A 92 -1.73 -8.77 21.73
C THR A 92 -3.04 -9.27 21.13
N GLY A 93 -4.04 -8.40 21.09
CA GLY A 93 -5.40 -8.71 20.60
C GLY A 93 -5.53 -8.60 19.08
N GLY A 94 -6.73 -8.86 18.57
CA GLY A 94 -7.06 -8.84 17.14
C GLY A 94 -6.69 -10.14 16.43
N SER A 95 -6.36 -10.07 15.14
CA SER A 95 -5.93 -11.25 14.37
C SER A 95 -4.65 -11.85 14.94
N LYS A 96 -4.59 -13.17 15.05
CA LYS A 96 -3.49 -13.90 15.68
C LYS A 96 -3.09 -15.14 14.88
N MET A 97 -1.80 -15.49 14.95
CA MET A 97 -1.35 -16.84 14.62
C MET A 97 -1.30 -17.77 15.84
N PHE A 98 -1.69 -17.26 17.04
CA PHE A 98 -1.78 -17.99 18.30
C PHE A 98 -0.46 -18.55 18.81
N ILE A 99 0.60 -17.72 18.77
CA ILE A 99 1.90 -18.07 19.38
C ILE A 99 1.77 -18.08 20.91
N GLU A 100 2.50 -18.99 21.56
CA GLU A 100 2.46 -19.18 23.02
C GLU A 100 3.61 -18.49 23.72
N VAL A 101 3.34 -17.82 24.84
CA VAL A 101 4.35 -17.15 25.65
C VAL A 101 5.48 -18.11 26.08
N GLY A 102 6.71 -17.67 25.96
CA GLY A 102 7.91 -18.44 26.32
C GLY A 102 8.31 -19.54 25.33
N LYS A 103 7.52 -19.76 24.27
CA LYS A 103 7.91 -20.64 23.16
C LYS A 103 8.86 -19.94 22.21
N ARG A 104 9.62 -20.72 21.46
CA ARG A 104 10.47 -20.26 20.38
C ARG A 104 9.82 -20.63 19.05
N VAL A 105 9.73 -19.65 18.15
CA VAL A 105 9.11 -19.81 16.83
C VAL A 105 10.06 -19.26 15.77
N LYS A 106 10.25 -19.99 14.68
CA LYS A 106 11.17 -19.57 13.62
C LYS A 106 10.70 -18.27 12.95
N VAL A 107 11.64 -17.43 12.52
CA VAL A 107 11.37 -16.20 11.78
C VAL A 107 10.46 -16.46 10.57
N ARG A 108 10.71 -17.54 9.81
CA ARG A 108 9.86 -17.93 8.65
C ARG A 108 8.39 -18.12 9.02
N ASP A 109 8.12 -18.76 10.16
CA ASP A 109 6.77 -19.07 10.59
C ASP A 109 6.07 -17.81 11.10
N ILE A 110 6.80 -16.95 11.82
CA ILE A 110 6.33 -15.63 12.25
C ILE A 110 6.00 -14.76 11.04
N LEU A 111 6.88 -14.67 10.04
CA LEU A 111 6.62 -13.93 8.81
C LEU A 111 5.40 -14.46 8.06
N GLN A 112 5.26 -15.78 7.97
CA GLN A 112 4.07 -16.39 7.37
C GLN A 112 2.81 -16.00 8.15
N GLY A 113 2.86 -15.99 9.48
CA GLY A 113 1.75 -15.54 10.32
C GLY A 113 1.40 -14.06 10.13
N VAL A 114 2.40 -13.19 9.95
CA VAL A 114 2.17 -11.77 9.63
C VAL A 114 1.46 -11.62 8.27
N ILE A 115 1.92 -12.35 7.25
CA ILE A 115 1.47 -12.17 5.87
C ILE A 115 0.11 -12.84 5.62
N THR A 116 -0.07 -14.09 6.08
CA THR A 116 -1.25 -14.89 5.71
C THR A 116 -2.46 -14.65 6.59
N VAL A 117 -2.26 -14.56 7.90
CA VAL A 117 -3.36 -14.35 8.87
C VAL A 117 -3.35 -12.96 9.49
N SER A 118 -2.43 -12.09 9.04
CA SER A 118 -2.31 -10.73 9.59
C SER A 118 -2.13 -10.73 11.12
N GLY A 119 -1.32 -11.67 11.65
CA GLY A 119 -1.13 -11.88 13.08
C GLY A 119 -0.53 -10.67 13.79
N ASN A 120 -1.26 -10.11 14.75
CA ASN A 120 -0.76 -9.00 15.57
C ASN A 120 0.29 -9.49 16.56
N ASP A 121 0.05 -10.66 17.16
CA ASP A 121 1.01 -11.34 18.03
C ASP A 121 2.34 -11.62 17.32
N ALA A 122 2.27 -12.13 16.09
CA ALA A 122 3.44 -12.36 15.26
C ALA A 122 4.17 -11.05 14.92
N SER A 123 3.43 -9.98 14.61
CA SER A 123 4.00 -8.67 14.29
C SER A 123 4.75 -8.08 15.48
N VAL A 124 4.19 -8.18 16.69
CA VAL A 124 4.85 -7.72 17.92
C VAL A 124 6.10 -8.56 18.22
N ALA A 125 6.01 -9.90 18.13
CA ALA A 125 7.16 -10.76 18.34
C ALA A 125 8.31 -10.45 17.38
N LEU A 126 7.99 -10.21 16.10
CA LEU A 126 8.98 -9.85 15.08
C LEU A 126 9.62 -8.49 15.36
N ALA A 127 8.80 -7.49 15.73
CA ALA A 127 9.27 -6.15 16.09
C ALA A 127 10.22 -6.16 17.29
N GLU A 128 9.86 -6.90 18.35
CA GLU A 128 10.68 -7.07 19.53
C GLU A 128 12.01 -7.78 19.20
N HIS A 129 11.97 -8.76 18.31
CA HIS A 129 13.17 -9.50 17.89
C HIS A 129 14.15 -8.63 17.09
N ILE A 130 13.65 -7.85 16.12
CA ILE A 130 14.49 -7.02 15.25
C ILE A 130 15.00 -5.77 15.97
N SER A 131 14.16 -5.12 16.77
CA SER A 131 14.46 -3.78 17.31
C SER A 131 14.39 -3.68 18.83
N GLY A 132 14.16 -4.80 19.54
CA GLY A 132 14.03 -4.85 20.98
C GLY A 132 12.65 -4.45 21.50
N ASP A 133 11.96 -3.54 20.84
CA ASP A 133 10.59 -3.13 21.20
C ASP A 133 9.84 -2.52 19.99
N GLU A 134 8.48 -2.45 20.10
CA GLU A 134 7.63 -1.91 19.03
C GLU A 134 7.87 -0.43 18.73
N LYS A 135 8.26 0.38 19.70
CA LYS A 135 8.48 1.82 19.49
C LYS A 135 9.72 2.05 18.62
N THR A 136 10.79 1.34 18.94
CA THR A 136 12.03 1.36 18.15
C THR A 136 11.79 0.81 16.75
N PHE A 137 11.02 -0.28 16.65
CA PHE A 137 10.63 -0.84 15.35
C PHE A 137 9.78 0.14 14.52
N ALA A 138 8.82 0.83 15.13
CA ALA A 138 8.02 1.85 14.44
C ALA A 138 8.88 3.02 13.94
N THR A 139 9.91 3.42 14.70
CA THR A 139 10.89 4.42 14.24
C THR A 139 11.64 3.92 13.00
N TYR A 140 12.05 2.66 13.01
CA TYR A 140 12.71 2.04 11.86
C TYR A 140 11.78 1.96 10.63
N MET A 141 10.51 1.57 10.84
CA MET A 141 9.50 1.59 9.75
C MET A 141 9.34 2.99 9.13
N ASN A 142 9.33 4.05 9.96
CA ASN A 142 9.24 5.43 9.46
C ASN A 142 10.48 5.85 8.67
N GLN A 143 11.69 5.43 9.08
CA GLN A 143 12.92 5.66 8.30
C GLN A 143 12.85 4.97 6.95
N MET A 144 12.42 3.70 6.91
CA MET A 144 12.23 2.97 5.67
C MET A 144 11.19 3.61 4.76
N ALA A 145 10.07 4.07 5.32
CA ALA A 145 9.05 4.80 4.56
C ALA A 145 9.61 6.08 3.93
N THR A 146 10.42 6.83 4.68
CA THR A 146 11.08 8.04 4.16
C THR A 146 12.04 7.73 3.01
N ASN A 147 12.78 6.62 3.10
CA ASN A 147 13.71 6.21 2.05
C ASN A 147 13.00 5.74 0.76
N LEU A 148 11.76 5.28 0.89
CA LEU A 148 10.93 4.85 -0.25
C LEU A 148 10.24 6.03 -0.97
N GLY A 149 10.13 7.19 -0.36
CA GLY A 149 9.44 8.41 -0.88
C GLY A 149 8.07 8.56 -0.29
#